data_106f27f61c87116f89df70da55900263
#
_entry.id   106f27f61c87116f89df70da55900263
#
_cell.length_a   1.000
_cell.length_b   1.000
_cell.length_c   1.000
_cell.angle_alpha   90.00
_cell.angle_beta   90.00
_cell.angle_gamma   90.00
#
_symmetry.space_group_name_H-M   'P 1'
#
loop_
_entity.id
_entity.type
_entity.pdbx_description
1 polymer ?
#
loop_
_entity_poly.entity_id
_entity_poly.type
_entity_poly.pdbx_seq_one_letter_code
_entity_poly.pdbx_strand_id
1 'polypeptide(L)'
;MKRILFLAAAVLALAACEKKAETPLHPEWTYNSVVYEVNIRQFSPEGTFRGVEAQLPRLKELGVDVLWLMPMYQIGVEGRKGTLGSYYAISDYKKVNPEFGTMEDFEQLLRAAHAMGFKVILDWVANQTAPDNVWMTEKPADFYERDAEGKAIWEYDWTDTRSLNYENQEVWWAQDDAMRFWLEKGVDGFRCDAAGEVPAEFWYGILPKMNADYPDIYLLAEAERDNLADPTVTFDANYAWELHHLLNSMAQGSKTVQDLKDYVARDAARFPKEAFRLMFTSNHDENSWSGTEFEREGAAADACAVLCFTLPGSQPLIYTGQEIGLSRRLQFFEKDPITDWSANEYTTFWKTLVDLKHNNPALAAGERGGDIVWWEAPEGWVAFHREVEGNMVIVIANFGTVSNAVISSEAEKSQGNDNRPTGDVVAQPFQNLKAAPVTMTFNVPGKFKDVFKGTVVESPFDITLAPGEFIVLTK
;
A
#
# COMPACT_ATOMS: atom_id res chain seq x y z
N MET A 1 -78.58 -17.33 -37.91
CA MET A 1 -77.21 -17.68 -38.18
C MET A 1 -76.30 -16.65 -37.50
N LYS A 2 -75.79 -16.98 -36.32
CA LYS A 2 -74.95 -16.06 -35.54
C LYS A 2 -73.47 -16.53 -35.73
N ARG A 3 -72.64 -15.63 -36.34
CA ARG A 3 -71.18 -15.87 -36.42
C ARG A 3 -70.52 -15.48 -35.11
N ILE A 4 -69.85 -16.42 -34.50
CA ILE A 4 -69.01 -16.21 -33.30
C ILE A 4 -67.60 -15.90 -33.80
N LEU A 5 -67.13 -14.68 -33.51
CA LEU A 5 -65.69 -14.32 -33.68
C LEU A 5 -64.94 -14.81 -32.45
N PHE A 6 -63.93 -15.62 -32.68
CA PHE A 6 -62.89 -15.93 -31.69
C PHE A 6 -61.79 -14.91 -31.77
N LEU A 7 -61.59 -14.10 -30.77
CA LEU A 7 -60.41 -13.28 -30.57
C LEU A 7 -59.34 -14.14 -29.92
N ALA A 8 -58.28 -14.47 -30.59
CA ALA A 8 -57.08 -15.07 -30.00
C ALA A 8 -56.21 -13.94 -29.46
N ALA A 9 -56.14 -13.83 -28.12
CA ALA A 9 -55.18 -12.96 -27.45
C ALA A 9 -53.83 -13.66 -27.37
N ALA A 10 -52.88 -13.19 -28.19
CA ALA A 10 -51.49 -13.61 -28.08
C ALA A 10 -50.84 -12.85 -26.89
N VAL A 11 -50.61 -13.58 -25.80
CA VAL A 11 -49.78 -13.10 -24.70
C VAL A 11 -48.32 -13.26 -25.13
N LEU A 12 -47.69 -12.17 -25.53
CA LEU A 12 -46.23 -12.10 -25.66
C LEU A 12 -45.66 -12.07 -24.23
N ALA A 13 -45.13 -13.19 -23.77
CA ALA A 13 -44.28 -13.25 -22.62
C ALA A 13 -42.92 -12.61 -23.02
N LEU A 14 -42.72 -11.36 -22.65
CA LEU A 14 -41.41 -10.72 -22.62
C LEU A 14 -40.61 -11.43 -21.50
N ALA A 15 -39.84 -12.44 -21.87
CA ALA A 15 -38.76 -12.92 -21.01
C ALA A 15 -37.74 -11.78 -20.95
N ALA A 16 -37.85 -10.93 -19.96
CA ALA A 16 -36.76 -10.09 -19.55
C ALA A 16 -35.65 -11.05 -19.05
N CYS A 17 -34.62 -11.23 -19.90
CA CYS A 17 -33.33 -11.72 -19.39
C CYS A 17 -32.86 -10.64 -18.40
N GLU A 18 -33.13 -10.84 -17.11
CA GLU A 18 -32.36 -10.17 -16.09
C GLU A 18 -30.90 -10.67 -16.32
N LYS A 19 -30.06 -9.81 -16.88
CA LYS A 19 -28.62 -9.99 -16.74
C LYS A 19 -28.40 -10.08 -15.23
N LYS A 20 -28.06 -11.27 -14.73
CA LYS A 20 -27.49 -11.41 -13.40
C LYS A 20 -26.41 -10.34 -13.34
N ALA A 21 -26.52 -9.37 -12.44
CA ALA A 21 -25.44 -8.44 -12.18
C ALA A 21 -24.23 -9.32 -11.89
N GLU A 22 -23.20 -9.23 -12.71
CA GLU A 22 -21.94 -9.90 -12.42
C GLU A 22 -21.48 -9.38 -11.06
N THR A 23 -21.18 -10.28 -10.14
CA THR A 23 -20.63 -9.89 -8.84
C THR A 23 -19.34 -9.12 -9.14
N PRO A 24 -19.18 -7.90 -8.62
CA PRO A 24 -17.95 -7.14 -8.82
C PRO A 24 -16.75 -7.99 -8.44
N LEU A 25 -15.69 -7.89 -9.21
CA LEU A 25 -14.47 -8.67 -8.98
C LEU A 25 -13.78 -8.26 -7.66
N HIS A 26 -13.89 -6.96 -7.35
CA HIS A 26 -13.41 -6.35 -6.11
C HIS A 26 -14.56 -5.69 -5.37
N PRO A 27 -14.49 -5.51 -4.05
CA PRO A 27 -15.39 -4.63 -3.35
C PRO A 27 -15.43 -3.24 -3.98
N GLU A 28 -16.61 -2.70 -4.21
CA GLU A 28 -16.80 -1.45 -4.96
C GLU A 28 -16.00 -0.26 -4.39
N TRP A 29 -15.81 -0.25 -3.09
CA TRP A 29 -15.08 0.81 -2.38
C TRP A 29 -13.57 0.82 -2.64
N THR A 30 -12.99 -0.23 -3.22
CA THR A 30 -11.53 -0.40 -3.35
C THR A 30 -10.93 0.36 -4.53
N TYR A 31 -11.69 0.57 -5.61
CA TYR A 31 -11.16 1.08 -6.89
C TYR A 31 -10.51 2.46 -6.82
N ASN A 32 -11.01 3.34 -5.96
CA ASN A 32 -10.47 4.69 -5.77
C ASN A 32 -9.90 4.91 -4.36
N SER A 33 -9.79 3.85 -3.56
CA SER A 33 -9.34 3.95 -2.17
C SER A 33 -7.86 4.26 -2.07
N VAL A 34 -7.52 4.95 -0.98
CA VAL A 34 -6.17 5.21 -0.52
C VAL A 34 -5.95 4.47 0.79
N VAL A 35 -4.89 3.66 0.84
CA VAL A 35 -4.51 2.90 2.03
C VAL A 35 -3.63 3.77 2.93
N TYR A 36 -3.89 3.75 4.23
CA TYR A 36 -3.03 4.36 5.24
C TYR A 36 -2.53 3.29 6.20
N GLU A 37 -1.23 3.09 6.25
CA GLU A 37 -0.59 2.15 7.14
C GLU A 37 -0.38 2.76 8.52
N VAL A 38 -1.01 2.16 9.54
CA VAL A 38 -1.01 2.63 10.91
C VAL A 38 0.00 1.84 11.74
N ASN A 39 1.10 2.47 12.13
CA ASN A 39 2.01 1.95 13.12
C ASN A 39 1.51 2.29 14.53
N ILE A 40 0.71 1.42 15.14
CA ILE A 40 0.00 1.69 16.41
C ILE A 40 0.98 2.10 17.51
N ARG A 41 2.13 1.40 17.62
CA ARG A 41 3.15 1.67 18.65
C ARG A 41 3.68 3.10 18.59
N GLN A 42 3.78 3.66 17.39
CA GLN A 42 4.40 4.96 17.13
C GLN A 42 3.36 6.09 16.92
N PHE A 43 2.07 5.75 16.84
CA PHE A 43 1.01 6.65 16.41
C PHE A 43 0.59 7.71 17.45
N SER A 44 0.90 7.46 18.70
CA SER A 44 0.63 8.39 19.81
C SER A 44 1.65 8.19 20.94
N PRO A 45 1.77 9.14 21.87
CA PRO A 45 2.61 8.96 23.07
C PRO A 45 2.28 7.68 23.83
N GLU A 46 1.02 7.29 23.89
CA GLU A 46 0.54 6.07 24.53
C GLU A 46 0.84 4.82 23.67
N GLY A 47 0.83 4.95 22.34
CA GLY A 47 1.00 3.85 21.39
C GLY A 47 -0.09 2.79 21.52
N THR A 48 -1.35 3.22 21.57
CA THR A 48 -2.50 2.35 21.88
C THR A 48 -3.62 2.50 20.86
N PHE A 49 -4.58 1.56 20.85
CA PHE A 49 -5.80 1.66 20.04
C PHE A 49 -6.57 2.96 20.29
N ARG A 50 -6.63 3.42 21.54
CA ARG A 50 -7.28 4.70 21.88
C ARG A 50 -6.51 5.90 21.31
N GLY A 51 -5.18 5.81 21.25
CA GLY A 51 -4.36 6.82 20.59
C GLY A 51 -4.63 6.91 19.09
N VAL A 52 -4.85 5.77 18.42
CA VAL A 52 -5.27 5.74 17.01
C VAL A 52 -6.69 6.29 16.86
N GLU A 53 -7.64 5.86 17.71
CA GLU A 53 -9.03 6.33 17.70
C GLU A 53 -9.10 7.87 17.78
N ALA A 54 -8.30 8.47 18.65
CA ALA A 54 -8.25 9.93 18.81
C ALA A 54 -7.79 10.68 17.54
N GLN A 55 -7.06 10.00 16.64
CA GLN A 55 -6.57 10.57 15.37
C GLN A 55 -7.49 10.30 14.17
N LEU A 56 -8.56 9.52 14.31
CA LEU A 56 -9.47 9.24 13.20
C LEU A 56 -10.05 10.50 12.54
N PRO A 57 -10.44 11.57 13.28
CA PRO A 57 -10.91 12.80 12.64
C PRO A 57 -9.88 13.42 11.69
N ARG A 58 -8.60 13.44 12.06
CA ARG A 58 -7.49 13.95 11.24
C ARG A 58 -7.30 13.09 9.98
N LEU A 59 -7.33 11.77 10.11
CA LEU A 59 -7.23 10.85 8.97
C LEU A 59 -8.43 10.99 8.03
N LYS A 60 -9.62 11.26 8.59
CA LYS A 60 -10.82 11.54 7.79
C LYS A 60 -10.70 12.86 7.01
N GLU A 61 -10.11 13.89 7.62
CA GLU A 61 -9.82 15.15 6.93
C GLU A 61 -8.76 14.98 5.82
N LEU A 62 -7.75 14.14 6.05
CA LEU A 62 -6.78 13.75 5.03
C LEU A 62 -7.47 13.05 3.85
N GLY A 63 -8.53 12.29 4.12
CA GLY A 63 -9.37 11.66 3.12
C GLY A 63 -9.04 10.19 2.85
N VAL A 64 -8.13 9.56 3.59
CA VAL A 64 -7.81 8.12 3.42
C VAL A 64 -9.02 7.24 3.72
N ASP A 65 -9.07 6.07 3.11
CA ASP A 65 -10.23 5.19 3.11
C ASP A 65 -10.00 3.92 3.92
N VAL A 66 -8.81 3.35 3.81
CA VAL A 66 -8.44 2.06 4.40
C VAL A 66 -7.37 2.27 5.44
N LEU A 67 -7.64 1.85 6.67
CA LEU A 67 -6.66 1.81 7.74
C LEU A 67 -6.08 0.39 7.80
N TRP A 68 -4.85 0.24 7.33
CA TRP A 68 -4.09 -0.99 7.51
C TRP A 68 -3.37 -0.90 8.86
N LEU A 69 -3.86 -1.64 9.85
CA LEU A 69 -3.19 -1.75 11.15
C LEU A 69 -2.02 -2.75 11.05
N MET A 70 -0.79 -2.29 11.29
CA MET A 70 0.36 -3.18 11.47
C MET A 70 0.04 -4.25 12.50
N PRO A 71 0.79 -5.39 12.56
CA PRO A 71 0.39 -6.51 13.40
C PRO A 71 0.13 -6.06 14.84
N MET A 72 -1.10 -6.30 15.27
CA MET A 72 -1.60 -5.84 16.57
C MET A 72 -1.76 -6.98 17.58
N TYR A 73 -1.30 -8.16 17.22
CA TYR A 73 -1.43 -9.39 18.02
C TYR A 73 -0.42 -9.43 19.14
N GLN A 74 -0.66 -10.32 20.10
CA GLN A 74 0.27 -10.54 21.21
C GLN A 74 1.64 -11.00 20.66
N ILE A 75 2.71 -10.28 21.06
CA ILE A 75 4.09 -10.54 20.65
C ILE A 75 4.73 -11.56 21.60
N GLY A 76 5.56 -12.47 21.07
CA GLY A 76 6.35 -13.43 21.84
C GLY A 76 7.37 -12.77 22.76
N VAL A 77 7.81 -13.50 23.76
CA VAL A 77 8.82 -13.07 24.74
C VAL A 77 10.15 -13.83 24.54
N GLU A 78 10.07 -15.10 24.10
CA GLU A 78 11.25 -15.93 23.88
C GLU A 78 12.02 -15.44 22.63
N GLY A 79 13.30 -15.13 22.82
CA GLY A 79 14.17 -14.65 21.73
C GLY A 79 13.85 -13.25 21.23
N ARG A 80 13.03 -12.48 21.95
CA ARG A 80 12.57 -11.14 21.56
C ARG A 80 13.74 -10.22 21.24
N LYS A 81 13.64 -9.54 20.08
CA LYS A 81 14.58 -8.49 19.69
C LYS A 81 14.15 -7.15 20.29
N GLY A 82 15.10 -6.35 20.77
CA GLY A 82 14.84 -5.09 21.46
C GLY A 82 14.02 -5.26 22.75
N THR A 83 13.44 -4.19 23.27
CA THR A 83 12.64 -4.26 24.50
C THR A 83 11.20 -4.67 24.25
N LEU A 84 10.60 -4.25 23.12
CA LEU A 84 9.19 -4.48 22.81
C LEU A 84 8.95 -5.61 21.78
N GLY A 85 9.99 -6.06 21.11
CA GLY A 85 9.93 -7.15 20.14
C GLY A 85 9.38 -6.74 18.75
N SER A 86 9.50 -7.67 17.82
CA SER A 86 8.94 -7.56 16.48
C SER A 86 7.43 -7.69 16.51
N TYR A 87 6.72 -6.83 15.79
CA TYR A 87 5.28 -6.97 15.51
C TYR A 87 4.96 -8.30 14.84
N TYR A 88 5.92 -8.84 14.07
CA TYR A 88 5.78 -10.05 13.24
C TYR A 88 6.17 -11.34 13.98
N ALA A 89 6.56 -11.27 15.27
CA ALA A 89 6.79 -12.42 16.13
C ALA A 89 5.55 -12.67 17.02
N ILE A 90 4.50 -13.24 16.42
CA ILE A 90 3.18 -13.41 17.06
C ILE A 90 3.16 -14.61 17.97
N SER A 91 2.74 -14.43 19.24
CA SER A 91 2.56 -15.52 20.21
C SER A 91 1.12 -16.05 20.28
N ASP A 92 0.12 -15.25 19.91
CA ASP A 92 -1.29 -15.68 19.85
C ASP A 92 -2.06 -14.84 18.84
N TYR A 93 -2.54 -15.47 17.77
CA TYR A 93 -3.26 -14.78 16.68
C TYR A 93 -4.66 -14.27 17.05
N LYS A 94 -5.25 -14.75 18.14
CA LYS A 94 -6.59 -14.37 18.59
C LYS A 94 -6.59 -13.42 19.79
N LYS A 95 -5.40 -12.93 20.18
CA LYS A 95 -5.24 -11.93 21.23
C LYS A 95 -4.58 -10.67 20.71
N VAL A 96 -5.07 -9.52 21.17
CA VAL A 96 -4.40 -8.24 20.93
C VAL A 96 -3.15 -8.11 21.78
N ASN A 97 -2.18 -7.34 21.32
CA ASN A 97 -1.01 -6.97 22.11
C ASN A 97 -1.46 -6.11 23.32
N PRO A 98 -1.18 -6.54 24.57
CA PRO A 98 -1.58 -5.79 25.75
C PRO A 98 -0.93 -4.40 25.84
N GLU A 99 0.17 -4.13 25.12
CA GLU A 99 0.74 -2.79 25.00
C GLU A 99 -0.18 -1.81 24.26
N PHE A 100 -1.01 -2.31 23.34
CA PHE A 100 -1.93 -1.49 22.54
C PHE A 100 -3.29 -1.31 23.24
N GLY A 101 -3.60 -2.11 24.24
CA GLY A 101 -4.87 -2.09 24.98
C GLY A 101 -5.53 -3.45 25.08
N THR A 102 -6.84 -3.43 25.27
CA THR A 102 -7.67 -4.64 25.39
C THR A 102 -8.39 -4.95 24.06
N MET A 103 -8.98 -6.14 23.98
CA MET A 103 -9.89 -6.50 22.87
C MET A 103 -11.04 -5.52 22.74
N GLU A 104 -11.57 -5.03 23.86
CA GLU A 104 -12.65 -4.03 23.87
C GLU A 104 -12.19 -2.69 23.29
N ASP A 105 -10.94 -2.27 23.58
CA ASP A 105 -10.35 -1.05 23.00
C ASP A 105 -10.19 -1.19 21.47
N PHE A 106 -9.77 -2.37 20.99
CA PHE A 106 -9.72 -2.66 19.55
C PHE A 106 -11.10 -2.60 18.91
N GLU A 107 -12.08 -3.30 19.48
CA GLU A 107 -13.45 -3.29 18.95
C GLU A 107 -14.07 -1.89 18.99
N GLN A 108 -13.70 -1.05 19.97
CA GLN A 108 -14.11 0.35 20.02
C GLN A 108 -13.50 1.15 18.86
N LEU A 109 -12.19 1.01 18.63
CA LEU A 109 -11.50 1.62 17.48
C LEU A 109 -12.17 1.21 16.16
N LEU A 110 -12.45 -0.09 15.98
CA LEU A 110 -13.07 -0.63 14.76
C LEU A 110 -14.47 0.01 14.54
N ARG A 111 -15.31 0.05 15.58
CA ARG A 111 -16.64 0.71 15.51
C ARG A 111 -16.52 2.19 15.20
N ALA A 112 -15.58 2.89 15.80
CA ALA A 112 -15.37 4.33 15.57
C ALA A 112 -14.88 4.60 14.12
N ALA A 113 -13.97 3.78 13.62
CA ALA A 113 -13.48 3.87 12.25
C ALA A 113 -14.61 3.63 11.23
N HIS A 114 -15.40 2.57 11.40
CA HIS A 114 -16.57 2.29 10.55
C HIS A 114 -17.61 3.40 10.61
N ALA A 115 -17.90 3.96 11.78
CA ALA A 115 -18.84 5.07 11.94
C ALA A 115 -18.41 6.32 11.16
N MET A 116 -17.11 6.48 10.91
CA MET A 116 -16.54 7.56 10.10
C MET A 116 -16.38 7.16 8.62
N GLY A 117 -16.72 5.93 8.25
CA GLY A 117 -16.66 5.42 6.87
C GLY A 117 -15.30 4.88 6.45
N PHE A 118 -14.39 4.61 7.39
CA PHE A 118 -13.17 3.89 7.10
C PHE A 118 -13.42 2.40 6.94
N LYS A 119 -12.56 1.75 6.17
CA LYS A 119 -12.35 0.31 6.17
C LYS A 119 -11.12 -0.01 7.01
N VAL A 120 -11.12 -1.13 7.71
CA VAL A 120 -10.01 -1.54 8.58
C VAL A 120 -9.54 -2.93 8.17
N ILE A 121 -8.28 -3.02 7.75
CA ILE A 121 -7.63 -4.30 7.46
C ILE A 121 -6.52 -4.58 8.46
N LEU A 122 -6.29 -5.86 8.74
CA LEU A 122 -5.24 -6.29 9.65
C LEU A 122 -4.05 -6.85 8.89
N ASP A 123 -2.86 -6.61 9.42
CA ASP A 123 -1.66 -7.28 8.95
C ASP A 123 -1.67 -8.74 9.38
N TRP A 124 -1.57 -9.67 8.44
CA TRP A 124 -1.65 -11.10 8.69
C TRP A 124 -0.32 -11.79 8.43
N VAL A 125 0.29 -12.31 9.48
CA VAL A 125 1.61 -12.95 9.41
C VAL A 125 1.41 -14.46 9.21
N ALA A 126 1.42 -14.92 7.96
CA ALA A 126 1.16 -16.31 7.66
C ALA A 126 2.42 -17.19 7.65
N ASN A 127 3.62 -16.62 7.42
CA ASN A 127 4.83 -17.39 7.21
C ASN A 127 5.40 -18.00 8.50
N GLN A 128 5.31 -17.29 9.61
CA GLN A 128 5.99 -17.66 10.87
C GLN A 128 5.20 -17.24 12.11
N THR A 129 5.64 -17.74 13.26
CA THR A 129 5.16 -17.32 14.59
C THR A 129 6.34 -17.03 15.53
N ALA A 130 6.07 -16.49 16.72
CA ALA A 130 7.08 -16.44 17.78
C ALA A 130 7.45 -17.86 18.30
N PRO A 131 8.64 -18.06 18.88
CA PRO A 131 9.05 -19.36 19.45
C PRO A 131 8.15 -19.84 20.61
N ASP A 132 7.50 -18.93 21.31
CA ASP A 132 6.57 -19.18 22.42
C ASP A 132 5.10 -18.99 22.00
N ASN A 133 4.79 -19.13 20.70
CA ASN A 133 3.42 -19.16 20.23
C ASN A 133 2.64 -20.32 20.84
N VAL A 134 1.37 -20.12 21.14
CA VAL A 134 0.49 -21.14 21.72
C VAL A 134 0.46 -22.43 20.90
N TRP A 135 0.58 -22.36 19.59
CA TRP A 135 0.64 -23.52 18.72
C TRP A 135 1.88 -24.40 18.89
N MET A 136 3.00 -23.86 19.45
CA MET A 136 4.18 -24.66 19.77
C MET A 136 3.91 -25.77 20.80
N THR A 137 2.90 -25.57 21.65
CA THR A 137 2.50 -26.54 22.68
C THR A 137 1.17 -27.21 22.41
N GLU A 138 0.27 -26.58 21.68
CA GLU A 138 -1.08 -27.07 21.41
C GLU A 138 -1.18 -27.93 20.14
N LYS A 139 -0.20 -27.79 19.22
CA LYS A 139 -0.19 -28.45 17.92
C LYS A 139 0.91 -29.52 17.84
N PRO A 140 0.80 -30.49 16.92
CA PRO A 140 1.83 -31.51 16.75
C PRO A 140 3.16 -30.91 16.30
N ALA A 141 4.25 -31.67 16.51
CA ALA A 141 5.61 -31.17 16.27
C ALA A 141 5.88 -30.79 14.80
N ASP A 142 5.24 -31.44 13.85
CA ASP A 142 5.31 -31.18 12.41
C ASP A 142 4.44 -30.00 11.94
N PHE A 143 3.84 -29.27 12.88
CA PHE A 143 3.19 -27.99 12.60
C PHE A 143 4.20 -26.89 12.20
N TYR A 144 5.45 -27.07 12.62
CA TYR A 144 6.58 -26.19 12.32
C TYR A 144 7.64 -26.93 11.52
N GLU A 145 8.31 -26.22 10.65
CA GLU A 145 9.51 -26.71 9.98
C GLU A 145 10.62 -26.99 11.01
N ARG A 146 11.37 -28.09 10.79
CA ARG A 146 12.40 -28.55 11.73
C ARG A 146 13.66 -28.98 11.01
N ASP A 147 14.79 -28.76 11.68
CA ASP A 147 16.08 -29.30 11.27
C ASP A 147 16.19 -30.83 11.54
N ALA A 148 17.34 -31.40 11.16
CA ALA A 148 17.61 -32.82 11.34
C ALA A 148 17.64 -33.26 12.80
N GLU A 149 17.87 -32.33 13.74
CA GLU A 149 17.88 -32.53 15.19
C GLU A 149 16.49 -32.37 15.80
N GLY A 150 15.48 -32.02 14.98
CA GLY A 150 14.09 -31.85 15.40
C GLY A 150 13.79 -30.48 16.04
N LYS A 151 14.69 -29.51 15.93
CA LYS A 151 14.47 -28.16 16.40
C LYS A 151 13.72 -27.34 15.37
N ALA A 152 12.70 -26.58 15.79
CA ALA A 152 12.00 -25.65 14.91
C ALA A 152 12.95 -24.57 14.37
N ILE A 153 12.92 -24.35 13.06
CA ILE A 153 13.80 -23.43 12.35
C ILE A 153 13.14 -22.09 12.09
N TRP A 154 13.93 -21.14 11.66
CA TRP A 154 13.52 -19.79 11.21
C TRP A 154 14.23 -19.45 9.92
N GLU A 155 13.72 -18.48 9.21
CA GLU A 155 14.30 -17.97 7.97
C GLU A 155 15.15 -16.71 8.22
N TYR A 156 16.06 -16.44 7.33
CA TYR A 156 16.91 -15.25 7.32
C TYR A 156 17.58 -15.00 8.69
N ASP A 157 17.57 -13.75 9.13
CA ASP A 157 18.04 -13.32 10.46
C ASP A 157 16.88 -13.16 11.48
N TRP A 158 15.68 -13.71 11.19
CA TRP A 158 14.49 -13.61 12.04
C TRP A 158 14.50 -14.62 13.22
N THR A 159 15.56 -14.55 14.01
CA THR A 159 15.84 -15.50 15.10
C THR A 159 14.76 -15.57 16.17
N ASP A 160 13.92 -14.55 16.25
CA ASP A 160 12.75 -14.41 17.12
C ASP A 160 11.47 -15.00 16.53
N THR A 161 11.56 -15.76 15.43
CA THR A 161 10.44 -16.43 14.79
C THR A 161 10.66 -17.94 14.61
N ARG A 162 9.63 -18.66 14.18
CA ARG A 162 9.65 -20.09 13.77
C ARG A 162 8.75 -20.28 12.55
N SER A 163 9.29 -20.89 11.51
CA SER A 163 8.60 -21.14 10.23
C SER A 163 7.51 -22.20 10.38
N LEU A 164 6.33 -21.92 9.84
CA LEU A 164 5.21 -22.84 9.81
C LEU A 164 5.40 -23.86 8.67
N ASN A 165 5.02 -25.12 8.91
CA ASN A 165 5.12 -26.19 7.92
C ASN A 165 3.81 -26.34 7.13
N TYR A 166 3.74 -25.77 5.95
CA TYR A 166 2.57 -25.82 5.08
C TYR A 166 2.34 -27.17 4.39
N GLU A 167 3.22 -28.15 4.53
CA GLU A 167 2.92 -29.56 4.18
C GLU A 167 1.88 -30.15 5.15
N ASN A 168 1.81 -29.64 6.37
CA ASN A 168 0.78 -30.02 7.35
C ASN A 168 -0.50 -29.18 7.16
N GLN A 169 -1.58 -29.81 6.73
CA GLN A 169 -2.85 -29.12 6.51
C GLN A 169 -3.50 -28.55 7.79
N GLU A 170 -3.11 -28.98 8.98
CA GLU A 170 -3.58 -28.37 10.22
C GLU A 170 -3.14 -26.90 10.34
N VAL A 171 -2.00 -26.53 9.71
CA VAL A 171 -1.56 -25.15 9.60
C VAL A 171 -2.58 -24.30 8.84
N TRP A 172 -3.07 -24.83 7.69
CA TRP A 172 -4.06 -24.17 6.85
C TRP A 172 -5.35 -23.87 7.62
N TRP A 173 -5.84 -24.90 8.34
CA TRP A 173 -7.07 -24.75 9.12
C TRP A 173 -6.92 -23.80 10.31
N ALA A 174 -5.76 -23.82 10.97
CA ALA A 174 -5.50 -22.92 12.09
C ALA A 174 -5.38 -21.47 11.63
N GLN A 175 -4.77 -21.23 10.46
CA GLN A 175 -4.68 -19.92 9.84
C GLN A 175 -6.08 -19.41 9.41
N ASP A 176 -6.85 -20.21 8.67
CA ASP A 176 -8.22 -19.86 8.23
C ASP A 176 -9.14 -19.56 9.44
N ASP A 177 -9.09 -20.40 10.49
CA ASP A 177 -9.87 -20.21 11.72
C ASP A 177 -9.48 -18.93 12.46
N ALA A 178 -8.20 -18.59 12.48
CA ALA A 178 -7.74 -17.36 13.12
C ALA A 178 -8.08 -16.10 12.29
N MET A 179 -8.00 -16.15 10.95
CA MET A 179 -8.47 -15.07 10.08
C MET A 179 -9.98 -14.84 10.24
N ARG A 180 -10.78 -15.93 10.22
CA ARG A 180 -12.25 -15.84 10.40
C ARG A 180 -12.64 -15.25 11.73
N PHE A 181 -11.90 -15.53 12.81
CA PHE A 181 -12.14 -14.92 14.11
C PHE A 181 -12.15 -13.38 14.04
N TRP A 182 -11.28 -12.77 13.23
CA TRP A 182 -11.23 -11.33 13.07
C TRP A 182 -12.30 -10.82 12.09
N LEU A 183 -12.60 -11.57 11.04
CA LEU A 183 -13.72 -11.25 10.13
C LEU A 183 -15.06 -11.25 10.88
N GLU A 184 -15.27 -12.19 11.81
CA GLU A 184 -16.46 -12.22 12.69
C GLU A 184 -16.54 -11.00 13.61
N LYS A 185 -15.41 -10.36 13.94
CA LYS A 185 -15.38 -9.08 14.67
C LYS A 185 -15.64 -7.88 13.78
N GLY A 186 -15.67 -8.07 12.48
CA GLY A 186 -16.03 -7.06 11.49
C GLY A 186 -14.86 -6.33 10.83
N VAL A 187 -13.64 -6.89 10.83
CA VAL A 187 -12.56 -6.33 10.01
C VAL A 187 -12.89 -6.51 8.54
N ASP A 188 -12.41 -5.59 7.70
CA ASP A 188 -12.75 -5.52 6.27
C ASP A 188 -11.75 -6.26 5.37
N GLY A 189 -10.77 -6.96 5.94
CA GLY A 189 -9.80 -7.74 5.19
C GLY A 189 -8.42 -7.82 5.82
N PHE A 190 -7.42 -8.19 4.98
CA PHE A 190 -6.07 -8.44 5.44
C PHE A 190 -5.01 -7.95 4.45
N ARG A 191 -3.90 -7.45 4.98
CA ARG A 191 -2.61 -7.41 4.30
C ARG A 191 -1.82 -8.63 4.76
N CYS A 192 -1.47 -9.51 3.84
CA CYS A 192 -0.76 -10.74 4.18
C CYS A 192 0.75 -10.54 4.03
N ASP A 193 1.44 -10.58 5.17
CA ASP A 193 2.88 -10.49 5.32
C ASP A 193 3.59 -11.62 4.61
N ALA A 194 4.69 -11.30 3.91
CA ALA A 194 5.53 -12.27 3.20
C ALA A 194 4.70 -13.30 2.39
N ALA A 195 3.58 -12.89 1.79
CA ALA A 195 2.64 -13.80 1.13
C ALA A 195 3.30 -14.59 -0.01
N GLY A 196 4.37 -14.05 -0.58
CA GLY A 196 5.17 -14.73 -1.60
C GLY A 196 6.04 -15.87 -1.07
N GLU A 197 6.36 -15.91 0.22
CA GLU A 197 7.11 -17.01 0.85
C GLU A 197 6.22 -18.18 1.26
N VAL A 198 4.92 -17.91 1.46
CA VAL A 198 3.91 -18.94 1.75
C VAL A 198 3.53 -19.66 0.46
N PRO A 199 3.41 -21.01 0.45
CA PRO A 199 2.98 -21.75 -0.74
C PRO A 199 1.66 -21.24 -1.31
N ALA A 200 1.62 -21.00 -2.63
CA ALA A 200 0.44 -20.46 -3.30
C ALA A 200 -0.80 -21.35 -3.15
N GLU A 201 -0.59 -22.65 -3.03
CA GLU A 201 -1.63 -23.64 -2.81
C GLU A 201 -2.44 -23.38 -1.54
N PHE A 202 -1.80 -22.87 -0.50
CA PHE A 202 -2.49 -22.43 0.72
C PHE A 202 -3.49 -21.33 0.40
N TRP A 203 -3.05 -20.27 -0.27
CA TRP A 203 -3.92 -19.14 -0.66
C TRP A 203 -5.06 -19.60 -1.56
N TYR A 204 -4.78 -20.45 -2.57
CA TYR A 204 -5.81 -21.05 -3.43
C TYR A 204 -6.80 -21.92 -2.66
N GLY A 205 -6.37 -22.52 -1.56
CA GLY A 205 -7.19 -23.41 -0.73
C GLY A 205 -8.15 -22.66 0.20
N ILE A 206 -7.79 -21.47 0.69
CA ILE A 206 -8.57 -20.76 1.71
C ILE A 206 -9.30 -19.52 1.18
N LEU A 207 -8.64 -18.68 0.35
CA LEU A 207 -9.17 -17.37 -0.03
C LEU A 207 -10.48 -17.42 -0.84
N PRO A 208 -10.65 -18.32 -1.84
CA PRO A 208 -11.92 -18.38 -2.59
C PRO A 208 -13.13 -18.68 -1.71
N LYS A 209 -12.95 -19.53 -0.69
CA LYS A 209 -14.02 -19.83 0.26
C LYS A 209 -14.25 -18.66 1.22
N MET A 210 -13.17 -18.01 1.65
CA MET A 210 -13.27 -16.83 2.51
C MET A 210 -14.00 -15.69 1.79
N ASN A 211 -13.67 -15.41 0.53
CA ASN A 211 -14.36 -14.41 -0.30
C ASN A 211 -15.83 -14.76 -0.54
N ALA A 212 -16.17 -16.05 -0.68
CA ALA A 212 -17.57 -16.47 -0.83
C ALA A 212 -18.38 -16.24 0.44
N ASP A 213 -17.77 -16.45 1.64
CA ASP A 213 -18.41 -16.27 2.93
C ASP A 213 -18.46 -14.78 3.34
N TYR A 214 -17.48 -13.96 2.89
CA TYR A 214 -17.31 -12.53 3.21
C TYR A 214 -17.02 -11.75 1.92
N PRO A 215 -18.01 -11.49 1.07
CA PRO A 215 -17.77 -10.97 -0.30
C PRO A 215 -17.26 -9.51 -0.37
N ASP A 216 -17.28 -8.77 0.73
CA ASP A 216 -16.83 -7.39 0.80
C ASP A 216 -15.42 -7.23 1.42
N ILE A 217 -14.71 -8.33 1.67
CA ILE A 217 -13.34 -8.26 2.19
C ILE A 217 -12.34 -7.85 1.11
N TYR A 218 -11.29 -7.20 1.55
CA TYR A 218 -10.16 -6.82 0.71
C TYR A 218 -8.90 -7.55 1.14
N LEU A 219 -8.19 -8.12 0.16
CA LEU A 219 -7.01 -8.95 0.36
C LEU A 219 -5.80 -8.36 -0.38
N LEU A 220 -4.80 -7.96 0.39
CA LEU A 220 -3.55 -7.40 -0.10
C LEU A 220 -2.39 -8.35 0.19
N ALA A 221 -1.65 -8.76 -0.84
CA ALA A 221 -0.44 -9.57 -0.69
C ALA A 221 0.81 -8.71 -0.62
N GLU A 222 1.63 -8.91 0.39
CA GLU A 222 3.03 -8.53 0.29
C GLU A 222 3.76 -9.57 -0.58
N ALA A 223 3.60 -9.41 -1.85
CA ALA A 223 4.20 -10.21 -2.90
C ALA A 223 4.18 -9.45 -4.22
N GLU A 224 5.11 -9.76 -5.09
CA GLU A 224 5.10 -9.30 -6.47
C GLU A 224 5.16 -10.52 -7.39
N ARG A 225 4.11 -11.35 -7.29
CA ARG A 225 4.00 -12.63 -8.02
C ARG A 225 2.70 -12.68 -8.82
N ASP A 226 2.81 -12.95 -10.11
CA ASP A 226 1.69 -13.08 -11.04
C ASP A 226 0.68 -14.16 -10.64
N ASN A 227 1.15 -15.29 -10.09
CA ASN A 227 0.30 -16.35 -9.58
C ASN A 227 -0.50 -15.99 -8.31
N LEU A 228 -0.22 -14.86 -7.67
CA LEU A 228 -0.97 -14.33 -6.52
C LEU A 228 -1.78 -13.06 -6.87
N ALA A 229 -1.86 -12.71 -8.15
CA ALA A 229 -2.48 -11.46 -8.61
C ALA A 229 -3.80 -11.68 -9.38
N ASP A 230 -4.38 -12.88 -9.33
CA ASP A 230 -5.69 -13.14 -9.89
C ASP A 230 -6.76 -12.96 -8.81
N PRO A 231 -7.51 -11.84 -8.82
CA PRO A 231 -8.49 -11.53 -7.78
C PRO A 231 -9.69 -12.49 -7.77
N THR A 232 -9.86 -13.33 -8.78
CA THR A 232 -10.89 -14.37 -8.78
C THR A 232 -10.57 -15.54 -7.86
N VAL A 233 -9.30 -15.72 -7.52
CA VAL A 233 -8.82 -16.90 -6.77
C VAL A 233 -7.85 -16.56 -5.64
N THR A 234 -7.27 -15.35 -5.62
CA THR A 234 -6.28 -14.95 -4.61
C THR A 234 -6.52 -13.54 -4.06
N PHE A 235 -5.62 -12.60 -4.35
CA PHE A 235 -5.58 -11.29 -3.76
C PHE A 235 -6.11 -10.21 -4.70
N ASP A 236 -6.75 -9.20 -4.15
CA ASP A 236 -7.17 -8.00 -4.87
C ASP A 236 -5.98 -7.17 -5.32
N ALA A 237 -4.98 -7.06 -4.46
CA ALA A 237 -3.80 -6.24 -4.70
C ALA A 237 -2.50 -6.97 -4.37
N ASN A 238 -1.45 -6.59 -5.10
CA ASN A 238 -0.07 -7.00 -4.87
C ASN A 238 0.83 -5.77 -4.74
N TYR A 239 1.90 -5.87 -3.96
CA TYR A 239 2.91 -4.83 -3.87
C TYR A 239 3.59 -4.58 -5.21
N ALA A 240 3.94 -3.32 -5.48
CA ALA A 240 4.75 -2.90 -6.62
C ALA A 240 6.20 -2.62 -6.16
N TRP A 241 6.88 -3.64 -5.64
CA TRP A 241 8.25 -3.53 -5.13
C TRP A 241 9.25 -3.09 -6.20
N GLU A 242 9.12 -3.65 -7.43
CA GLU A 242 9.97 -3.25 -8.55
C GLU A 242 9.83 -1.76 -8.85
N LEU A 243 8.59 -1.22 -8.82
CA LEU A 243 8.36 0.21 -9.00
C LEU A 243 9.00 1.03 -7.89
N HIS A 244 8.83 0.63 -6.63
CA HIS A 244 9.40 1.32 -5.47
C HIS A 244 10.92 1.46 -5.62
N HIS A 245 11.63 0.36 -5.90
CA HIS A 245 13.07 0.37 -6.11
C HIS A 245 13.49 1.17 -7.35
N LEU A 246 12.67 1.12 -8.41
CA LEU A 246 12.91 1.89 -9.63
C LEU A 246 12.79 3.40 -9.37
N LEU A 247 11.76 3.86 -8.65
CA LEU A 247 11.58 5.28 -8.32
C LEU A 247 12.74 5.80 -7.47
N ASN A 248 13.16 5.05 -6.43
CA ASN A 248 14.36 5.36 -5.66
C ASN A 248 15.60 5.50 -6.58
N SER A 249 15.78 4.56 -7.50
CA SER A 249 16.92 4.54 -8.42
C SER A 249 16.87 5.68 -9.44
N MET A 250 15.67 6.07 -9.89
CA MET A 250 15.47 7.25 -10.76
C MET A 250 15.80 8.55 -10.03
N ALA A 251 15.32 8.70 -8.81
CA ALA A 251 15.59 9.87 -7.97
C ALA A 251 17.11 10.02 -7.70
N GLN A 252 17.82 8.90 -7.57
CA GLN A 252 19.28 8.84 -7.40
C GLN A 252 20.07 8.96 -8.72
N GLY A 253 19.38 8.96 -9.87
CA GLY A 253 19.99 9.10 -11.19
C GLY A 253 20.67 7.84 -11.74
N SER A 254 20.44 6.67 -11.14
CA SER A 254 20.97 5.38 -11.61
C SER A 254 20.04 4.67 -12.61
N LYS A 255 18.77 5.13 -12.70
CA LYS A 255 17.75 4.69 -13.64
C LYS A 255 17.13 5.87 -14.36
N THR A 256 16.51 5.61 -15.50
CA THR A 256 16.00 6.61 -16.43
C THR A 256 14.49 6.55 -16.58
N VAL A 257 13.90 7.55 -17.22
CA VAL A 257 12.48 7.54 -17.61
C VAL A 257 12.17 6.40 -18.59
N GLN A 258 13.15 5.94 -19.39
CA GLN A 258 12.93 4.78 -20.24
C GLN A 258 12.77 3.50 -19.41
N ASP A 259 13.54 3.34 -18.32
CA ASP A 259 13.38 2.21 -17.40
C ASP A 259 11.95 2.20 -16.79
N LEU A 260 11.38 3.37 -16.50
CA LEU A 260 9.98 3.48 -16.01
C LEU A 260 8.97 3.07 -17.10
N LYS A 261 9.15 3.52 -18.33
CA LYS A 261 8.28 3.11 -19.45
C LYS A 261 8.35 1.60 -19.69
N ASP A 262 9.55 1.04 -19.62
CA ASP A 262 9.77 -0.39 -19.78
C ASP A 262 9.16 -1.19 -18.62
N TYR A 263 9.25 -0.68 -17.39
CA TYR A 263 8.59 -1.26 -16.23
C TYR A 263 7.07 -1.29 -16.43
N VAL A 264 6.45 -0.16 -16.74
CA VAL A 264 4.99 -0.08 -16.93
C VAL A 264 4.51 -1.05 -18.01
N ALA A 265 5.27 -1.18 -19.10
CA ALA A 265 4.94 -2.12 -20.18
C ALA A 265 5.08 -3.60 -19.73
N ARG A 266 6.10 -3.92 -18.95
CA ARG A 266 6.30 -5.28 -18.39
C ARG A 266 5.25 -5.62 -17.34
N ASP A 267 4.93 -4.69 -16.44
CA ASP A 267 3.94 -4.87 -15.39
C ASP A 267 2.54 -5.15 -16.01
N ALA A 268 2.16 -4.35 -16.99
CA ALA A 268 0.91 -4.55 -17.73
C ALA A 268 0.84 -5.86 -18.55
N ALA A 269 2.00 -6.41 -18.95
CA ALA A 269 2.06 -7.70 -19.64
C ALA A 269 2.09 -8.89 -18.68
N ARG A 270 2.53 -8.68 -17.44
CA ARG A 270 2.72 -9.71 -16.42
C ARG A 270 1.47 -9.91 -15.56
N PHE A 271 0.83 -8.82 -15.16
CA PHE A 271 -0.31 -8.86 -14.25
C PHE A 271 -1.63 -8.69 -14.99
N PRO A 272 -2.73 -9.34 -14.55
CA PRO A 272 -4.07 -9.06 -15.07
C PRO A 272 -4.41 -7.57 -14.91
N LYS A 273 -5.16 -7.02 -15.88
CA LYS A 273 -5.58 -5.61 -15.82
C LYS A 273 -6.44 -5.32 -14.57
N GLU A 274 -7.13 -6.30 -14.09
CA GLU A 274 -7.97 -6.28 -12.91
C GLU A 274 -7.16 -6.15 -11.61
N ALA A 275 -5.94 -6.68 -11.57
CA ALA A 275 -5.11 -6.67 -10.37
C ALA A 275 -4.73 -5.25 -9.93
N PHE A 276 -4.88 -4.94 -8.64
CA PHE A 276 -4.39 -3.68 -8.08
C PHE A 276 -2.91 -3.80 -7.72
N ARG A 277 -2.22 -2.68 -7.83
CA ARG A 277 -0.80 -2.56 -7.50
C ARG A 277 -0.64 -1.60 -6.32
N LEU A 278 -0.27 -2.09 -5.13
CA LEU A 278 0.04 -1.22 -4.01
C LEU A 278 1.32 -0.45 -4.32
N MET A 279 1.18 0.85 -4.55
CA MET A 279 2.29 1.74 -4.92
C MET A 279 2.59 2.70 -3.77
N PHE A 280 3.86 2.84 -3.42
CA PHE A 280 4.28 3.58 -2.23
C PHE A 280 5.69 4.14 -2.37
N THR A 281 5.93 5.23 -1.67
CA THR A 281 7.28 5.78 -1.47
C THR A 281 7.88 5.34 -0.15
N SER A 282 7.07 4.96 0.83
CA SER A 282 7.54 4.44 2.12
C SER A 282 6.52 3.46 2.73
N ASN A 283 6.99 2.61 3.64
CA ASN A 283 6.24 1.74 4.54
C ASN A 283 7.04 1.55 5.83
N HIS A 284 6.57 0.70 6.75
CA HIS A 284 7.25 0.43 8.02
C HIS A 284 8.67 -0.13 7.85
N ASP A 285 8.91 -0.97 6.82
CA ASP A 285 10.23 -1.54 6.55
C ASP A 285 11.17 -0.51 5.93
N GLU A 286 10.74 0.15 4.86
CA GLU A 286 11.56 1.13 4.18
C GLU A 286 11.95 2.28 5.11
N ASN A 287 10.99 2.82 5.88
CA ASN A 287 11.28 3.87 6.84
C ASN A 287 12.29 3.43 7.91
N SER A 288 12.10 2.23 8.48
CA SER A 288 12.95 1.77 9.60
C SER A 288 14.34 1.32 9.15
N TRP A 289 14.44 0.65 7.99
CA TRP A 289 15.66 -0.04 7.57
C TRP A 289 16.41 0.66 6.44
N SER A 290 15.68 1.20 5.45
CA SER A 290 16.28 1.80 4.24
C SER A 290 16.40 3.33 4.33
N GLY A 291 15.58 3.97 5.15
CA GLY A 291 15.54 5.42 5.33
C GLY A 291 14.19 6.03 4.98
N THR A 292 14.02 7.30 5.33
CA THR A 292 12.85 8.06 4.91
C THR A 292 12.86 8.26 3.39
N GLU A 293 11.69 8.59 2.80
CA GLU A 293 11.60 8.98 1.39
C GLU A 293 12.54 10.16 1.06
N PHE A 294 12.71 11.09 2.00
CA PHE A 294 13.63 12.23 1.81
C PHE A 294 15.10 11.80 1.76
N GLU A 295 15.49 10.76 2.52
CA GLU A 295 16.84 10.20 2.47
C GLU A 295 17.08 9.41 1.17
N ARG A 296 16.06 8.73 0.63
CA ARG A 296 16.17 7.85 -0.54
C ARG A 296 15.95 8.58 -1.86
N GLU A 297 14.97 9.47 -1.91
CA GLU A 297 14.45 10.11 -3.12
C GLU A 297 14.83 11.61 -3.20
N GLY A 298 15.24 12.21 -2.06
CA GLY A 298 15.68 13.60 -2.01
C GLY A 298 14.62 14.58 -2.50
N ALA A 299 15.03 15.44 -3.45
CA ALA A 299 14.12 16.45 -4.02
C ALA A 299 13.01 15.86 -4.90
N ALA A 300 13.12 14.58 -5.30
CA ALA A 300 12.13 13.91 -6.14
C ALA A 300 11.05 13.17 -5.33
N ALA A 301 11.07 13.20 -3.98
CA ALA A 301 10.13 12.46 -3.15
C ALA A 301 8.67 12.78 -3.49
N ASP A 302 8.32 14.05 -3.65
CA ASP A 302 6.97 14.46 -4.02
C ASP A 302 6.59 14.00 -5.43
N ALA A 303 7.53 14.05 -6.39
CA ALA A 303 7.30 13.54 -7.75
C ALA A 303 7.12 12.01 -7.76
N CYS A 304 7.86 11.26 -6.94
CA CYS A 304 7.67 9.82 -6.74
C CYS A 304 6.28 9.52 -6.16
N ALA A 305 5.83 10.28 -5.14
CA ALA A 305 4.50 10.14 -4.58
C ALA A 305 3.41 10.41 -5.63
N VAL A 306 3.56 11.45 -6.46
CA VAL A 306 2.65 11.73 -7.59
C VAL A 306 2.56 10.52 -8.54
N LEU A 307 3.69 9.89 -8.88
CA LEU A 307 3.68 8.69 -9.73
C LEU A 307 2.98 7.53 -9.04
N CYS A 308 3.19 7.31 -7.74
CA CYS A 308 2.48 6.28 -6.98
C CYS A 308 0.96 6.45 -7.01
N PHE A 309 0.43 7.67 -7.11
CA PHE A 309 -1.00 7.94 -7.19
C PHE A 309 -1.57 7.91 -8.62
N THR A 310 -0.72 8.06 -9.64
CA THR A 310 -1.20 8.32 -11.00
C THR A 310 -0.85 7.26 -12.03
N LEU A 311 0.05 6.33 -11.75
CA LEU A 311 0.37 5.22 -12.64
C LEU A 311 -0.80 4.21 -12.74
N PRO A 312 -0.91 3.43 -13.84
CA PRO A 312 -1.96 2.43 -14.01
C PRO A 312 -1.98 1.38 -12.89
N GLY A 313 -3.17 0.90 -12.54
CA GLY A 313 -3.36 -0.14 -11.51
C GLY A 313 -3.14 0.33 -10.08
N SER A 314 -2.74 1.59 -9.88
CA SER A 314 -2.36 2.11 -8.56
C SER A 314 -3.47 2.03 -7.53
N GLN A 315 -3.15 1.39 -6.41
CA GLN A 315 -3.75 1.61 -5.11
C GLN A 315 -2.65 2.22 -4.22
N PRO A 316 -2.71 3.52 -3.94
CA PRO A 316 -1.62 4.20 -3.25
C PRO A 316 -1.64 3.95 -1.75
N LEU A 317 -0.45 3.86 -1.15
CA LEU A 317 -0.22 3.75 0.28
C LEU A 317 0.42 5.03 0.82
N ILE A 318 -0.07 5.48 1.97
CA ILE A 318 0.56 6.49 2.82
C ILE A 318 0.98 5.80 4.11
N TYR A 319 2.25 5.87 4.47
CA TYR A 319 2.75 5.35 5.74
C TYR A 319 2.64 6.41 6.85
N THR A 320 2.44 5.95 8.08
CA THR A 320 2.40 6.73 9.32
C THR A 320 3.44 7.85 9.35
N GLY A 321 2.95 9.10 9.33
CA GLY A 321 3.79 10.30 9.44
C GLY A 321 4.19 10.95 8.13
N GLN A 322 4.02 10.31 6.98
CA GLN A 322 4.33 10.95 5.68
C GLN A 322 3.53 12.23 5.47
N GLU A 323 2.27 12.25 5.91
CA GLU A 323 1.36 13.38 5.75
C GLU A 323 1.72 14.62 6.59
N ILE A 324 2.68 14.48 7.49
CA ILE A 324 3.27 15.59 8.24
C ILE A 324 4.74 15.83 7.88
N GLY A 325 5.27 15.14 6.87
CA GLY A 325 6.67 15.25 6.46
C GLY A 325 7.65 14.68 7.48
N LEU A 326 7.31 13.56 8.11
CA LEU A 326 8.18 12.90 9.08
C LEU A 326 9.52 12.54 8.44
N SER A 327 10.59 13.25 8.83
CA SER A 327 11.93 13.11 8.26
C SER A 327 12.89 12.28 9.12
N ARG A 328 12.37 11.36 9.92
CA ARG A 328 13.15 10.46 10.75
C ARG A 328 12.70 9.02 10.60
N ARG A 329 13.65 8.10 10.81
CA ARG A 329 13.38 6.65 10.85
C ARG A 329 12.75 6.30 12.18
N LEU A 330 11.60 5.62 12.14
CA LEU A 330 10.95 5.10 13.34
C LEU A 330 11.65 3.82 13.80
N GLN A 331 11.81 3.67 15.11
CA GLN A 331 12.43 2.48 15.67
C GLN A 331 11.47 1.29 15.63
N PHE A 332 11.94 0.18 15.07
CA PHE A 332 11.11 -0.99 14.84
C PHE A 332 10.80 -1.77 16.13
N PHE A 333 11.82 -1.99 16.99
CA PHE A 333 11.70 -2.82 18.19
C PHE A 333 11.44 -2.02 19.48
N GLU A 334 11.37 -0.71 19.37
CA GLU A 334 11.25 0.20 20.51
C GLU A 334 10.09 1.17 20.31
N LYS A 335 9.67 1.82 21.37
CA LYS A 335 8.71 2.90 21.31
C LYS A 335 9.39 4.21 20.93
N ASP A 336 8.92 4.80 19.85
CA ASP A 336 9.47 6.02 19.27
C ASP A 336 8.32 6.88 18.70
N PRO A 337 7.41 7.39 19.57
CA PRO A 337 6.14 7.92 19.16
C PRO A 337 6.26 9.23 18.40
N ILE A 338 5.36 9.42 17.43
CA ILE A 338 5.09 10.72 16.84
C ILE A 338 4.21 11.50 17.80
N THR A 339 4.68 12.68 18.20
CA THR A 339 4.02 13.51 19.22
C THR A 339 3.39 14.77 18.64
N ASP A 340 3.80 15.20 17.46
CA ASP A 340 3.26 16.36 16.76
C ASP A 340 2.62 15.94 15.44
N TRP A 341 1.32 16.11 15.35
CA TRP A 341 0.50 15.82 14.18
C TRP A 341 -0.07 17.12 13.56
N SER A 342 0.56 18.25 13.81
CA SER A 342 0.12 19.55 13.28
C SER A 342 0.14 19.53 11.76
N ALA A 343 -0.97 19.96 11.15
CA ALA A 343 -1.07 20.08 9.71
C ALA A 343 -0.07 21.10 9.16
N ASN A 344 0.53 20.80 8.02
CA ASN A 344 1.53 21.61 7.35
C ASN A 344 1.41 21.48 5.82
N GLU A 345 2.44 21.88 5.07
CA GLU A 345 2.48 21.78 3.62
C GLU A 345 2.38 20.33 3.10
N TYR A 346 2.98 19.35 3.80
CA TYR A 346 2.87 17.94 3.45
C TYR A 346 1.45 17.41 3.64
N THR A 347 0.76 17.85 4.70
CA THR A 347 -0.67 17.50 4.89
C THR A 347 -1.51 17.99 3.70
N THR A 348 -1.24 19.22 3.24
CA THR A 348 -1.91 19.77 2.05
C THR A 348 -1.55 19.01 0.79
N PHE A 349 -0.29 18.64 0.61
CA PHE A 349 0.19 17.86 -0.53
C PHE A 349 -0.49 16.50 -0.61
N TRP A 350 -0.43 15.71 0.45
CA TRP A 350 -1.03 14.37 0.49
C TRP A 350 -2.55 14.42 0.34
N LYS A 351 -3.20 15.37 1.01
CA LYS A 351 -4.64 15.58 0.82
C LYS A 351 -5.00 15.88 -0.64
N THR A 352 -4.20 16.69 -1.32
CA THR A 352 -4.42 17.01 -2.75
C THR A 352 -4.32 15.77 -3.62
N LEU A 353 -3.37 14.87 -3.34
CA LEU A 353 -3.24 13.58 -4.05
C LEU A 353 -4.43 12.65 -3.78
N VAL A 354 -4.87 12.57 -2.52
CA VAL A 354 -6.06 11.79 -2.14
C VAL A 354 -7.31 12.32 -2.85
N ASP A 355 -7.53 13.64 -2.80
CA ASP A 355 -8.66 14.29 -3.49
C ASP A 355 -8.60 14.05 -5.01
N LEU A 356 -7.41 14.09 -5.61
CA LEU A 356 -7.21 13.79 -7.02
C LEU A 356 -7.60 12.35 -7.36
N LYS A 357 -7.16 11.38 -6.56
CA LYS A 357 -7.48 9.95 -6.72
C LYS A 357 -8.99 9.71 -6.66
N HIS A 358 -9.67 10.29 -5.66
CA HIS A 358 -11.10 10.13 -5.46
C HIS A 358 -11.94 10.75 -6.57
N ASN A 359 -11.55 11.93 -7.06
CA ASN A 359 -12.38 12.73 -7.94
C ASN A 359 -12.11 12.53 -9.43
N ASN A 360 -11.15 11.65 -9.79
CA ASN A 360 -10.84 11.44 -11.20
C ASN A 360 -10.91 9.95 -11.60
N PRO A 361 -11.94 9.56 -12.38
CA PRO A 361 -12.11 8.17 -12.84
C PRO A 361 -10.92 7.62 -13.62
N ALA A 362 -10.13 8.46 -14.28
CA ALA A 362 -8.94 8.01 -15.00
C ALA A 362 -7.90 7.35 -14.07
N LEU A 363 -7.92 7.67 -12.77
CA LEU A 363 -7.00 7.14 -11.79
C LEU A 363 -7.54 5.92 -11.04
N ALA A 364 -8.75 5.45 -11.32
CA ALA A 364 -9.27 4.24 -10.70
C ALA A 364 -8.27 3.09 -10.87
N ALA A 365 -8.19 2.21 -9.85
CA ALA A 365 -7.36 1.02 -9.90
C ALA A 365 -7.97 -0.05 -10.82
N GLY A 366 -7.18 -1.03 -11.17
CA GLY A 366 -7.61 -2.15 -11.99
C GLY A 366 -8.12 -1.76 -13.37
N GLU A 367 -9.11 -2.48 -13.84
CA GLU A 367 -9.68 -2.36 -15.18
C GLU A 367 -10.48 -1.08 -15.42
N ARG A 368 -10.82 -0.35 -14.35
CA ARG A 368 -11.64 0.87 -14.45
C ARG A 368 -10.84 2.12 -14.79
N GLY A 369 -9.55 2.12 -14.49
CA GLY A 369 -8.69 3.26 -14.76
C GLY A 369 -8.35 3.42 -16.24
N GLY A 370 -7.98 4.65 -16.63
CA GLY A 370 -7.51 4.95 -17.98
C GLY A 370 -6.15 4.34 -18.28
N ASP A 371 -5.92 3.92 -19.51
CA ASP A 371 -4.60 3.50 -19.95
C ASP A 371 -3.63 4.69 -19.96
N ILE A 372 -2.34 4.42 -19.84
CA ILE A 372 -1.31 5.45 -19.89
C ILE A 372 -0.93 5.76 -21.33
N VAL A 373 -0.87 7.05 -21.65
CA VAL A 373 -0.39 7.53 -22.95
C VAL A 373 0.82 8.43 -22.71
N TRP A 374 1.97 7.94 -23.10
CA TRP A 374 3.24 8.65 -22.94
C TRP A 374 3.39 9.77 -23.97
N TRP A 375 4.00 10.87 -23.57
CA TRP A 375 4.34 11.99 -24.43
C TRP A 375 5.85 12.09 -24.63
N GLU A 376 6.23 12.75 -25.75
CA GLU A 376 7.60 13.21 -25.94
C GLU A 376 7.86 14.38 -24.97
N ALA A 377 9.00 14.32 -24.30
CA ALA A 377 9.40 15.30 -23.30
C ALA A 377 10.94 15.43 -23.30
N PRO A 378 11.49 16.49 -22.69
CA PRO A 378 12.93 16.61 -22.49
C PRO A 378 13.52 15.39 -21.78
N GLU A 379 14.82 15.15 -22.01
CA GLU A 379 15.53 14.07 -21.32
C GLU A 379 15.38 14.20 -19.79
N GLY A 380 15.14 13.09 -19.13
CA GLY A 380 14.87 13.03 -17.68
C GLY A 380 13.46 13.43 -17.27
N TRP A 381 12.59 13.81 -18.20
CA TRP A 381 11.21 14.17 -17.87
C TRP A 381 10.25 13.01 -18.10
N VAL A 382 9.46 12.70 -17.10
CA VAL A 382 8.25 11.89 -17.20
C VAL A 382 7.13 12.77 -17.71
N ALA A 383 6.42 12.36 -18.77
CA ALA A 383 5.24 13.04 -19.26
C ALA A 383 4.24 12.05 -19.83
N PHE A 384 3.03 12.05 -19.29
CA PHE A 384 1.93 11.19 -19.76
C PHE A 384 0.58 11.76 -19.40
N HIS A 385 -0.47 11.16 -19.99
CA HIS A 385 -1.83 11.35 -19.50
C HIS A 385 -2.54 10.01 -19.36
N ARG A 386 -3.61 10.03 -18.56
CA ARG A 386 -4.62 8.98 -18.47
C ARG A 386 -5.99 9.62 -18.64
N GLU A 387 -6.92 8.93 -19.30
CA GLU A 387 -8.26 9.48 -19.58
C GLU A 387 -9.32 8.37 -19.51
N VAL A 388 -10.46 8.68 -18.89
CA VAL A 388 -11.69 7.88 -18.90
C VAL A 388 -12.88 8.82 -19.06
N GLU A 389 -13.72 8.58 -20.07
CA GLU A 389 -14.97 9.33 -20.31
C GLU A 389 -14.81 10.86 -20.32
N GLY A 390 -13.68 11.35 -20.85
CA GLY A 390 -13.36 12.78 -20.93
C GLY A 390 -12.73 13.37 -19.68
N ASN A 391 -12.60 12.60 -18.60
CA ASN A 391 -11.82 12.99 -17.42
C ASN A 391 -10.36 12.66 -17.68
N MET A 392 -9.53 13.67 -17.83
CA MET A 392 -8.12 13.53 -18.16
C MET A 392 -7.25 14.00 -16.98
N VAL A 393 -6.24 13.20 -16.66
CA VAL A 393 -5.14 13.58 -15.75
C VAL A 393 -3.86 13.55 -16.55
N ILE A 394 -3.11 14.65 -16.50
CA ILE A 394 -1.81 14.82 -17.14
C ILE A 394 -0.77 14.97 -16.05
N VAL A 395 0.30 14.21 -16.13
CA VAL A 395 1.43 14.26 -15.20
C VAL A 395 2.70 14.58 -15.96
N ILE A 396 3.42 15.60 -15.49
CA ILE A 396 4.73 15.97 -16.01
C ILE A 396 5.64 16.18 -14.80
N ALA A 397 6.77 15.46 -14.75
CA ALA A 397 7.73 15.53 -13.64
C ALA A 397 9.17 15.49 -14.18
N ASN A 398 10.06 16.25 -13.57
CA ASN A 398 11.46 16.32 -13.95
C ASN A 398 12.32 15.45 -13.02
N PHE A 399 12.76 14.30 -13.51
CA PHE A 399 13.74 13.39 -12.87
C PHE A 399 15.15 13.60 -13.44
N GLY A 400 15.40 14.68 -14.18
CA GLY A 400 16.73 14.99 -14.68
C GLY A 400 17.71 15.15 -13.53
N THR A 401 18.78 14.38 -13.57
CA THR A 401 19.81 14.41 -12.54
C THR A 401 20.63 15.69 -12.68
N VAL A 402 20.86 16.37 -11.56
CA VAL A 402 22.07 17.17 -11.42
C VAL A 402 23.22 16.18 -11.49
N SER A 403 24.10 16.28 -12.49
CA SER A 403 25.25 15.40 -12.65
C SER A 403 26.08 15.42 -11.35
N ASN A 404 25.85 14.43 -10.48
CA ASN A 404 26.65 14.17 -9.31
C ASN A 404 27.91 13.40 -9.73
N ALA A 405 28.87 14.12 -10.29
CA ALA A 405 30.26 13.72 -10.15
C ALA A 405 30.61 13.95 -8.66
N VAL A 406 30.65 12.86 -7.90
CA VAL A 406 31.11 12.75 -6.49
C VAL A 406 29.98 12.33 -5.51
N ILE A 407 29.55 11.09 -5.59
CA ILE A 407 29.27 10.27 -4.39
C ILE A 407 29.83 8.87 -4.67
N SER A 408 31.13 8.74 -4.67
CA SER A 408 31.80 7.45 -4.50
C SER A 408 32.77 7.63 -3.35
N SER A 409 32.57 6.88 -2.29
CA SER A 409 33.64 6.36 -1.42
C SER A 409 33.41 6.29 0.09
N GLU A 410 32.23 6.56 0.66
CA GLU A 410 32.09 6.38 2.12
C GLU A 410 30.99 5.40 2.59
N ALA A 411 30.14 4.89 1.71
CA ALA A 411 29.04 3.98 2.09
C ALA A 411 29.40 2.48 2.12
N GLU A 412 30.60 2.09 1.70
CA GLU A 412 31.01 0.65 1.65
C GLU A 412 31.77 0.13 2.90
N LYS A 413 31.84 0.89 3.98
CA LYS A 413 32.56 0.46 5.20
C LYS A 413 31.77 0.57 6.50
N SER A 414 30.57 0.04 6.55
CA SER A 414 29.94 -0.26 7.86
C SER A 414 29.12 -1.54 7.86
N GLN A 415 29.76 -2.64 7.48
CA GLN A 415 29.35 -3.95 7.99
C GLN A 415 29.99 -4.16 9.37
N GLY A 416 29.18 -4.16 10.42
CA GLY A 416 29.55 -4.65 11.74
C GLY A 416 30.06 -3.59 12.71
N ASN A 417 29.16 -2.86 13.35
CA ASN A 417 29.18 -2.63 14.79
C ASN A 417 27.94 -1.82 15.21
N ASP A 418 27.18 -2.40 16.10
CA ASP A 418 26.01 -1.80 16.73
C ASP A 418 26.47 -0.75 17.76
N ASN A 419 26.75 0.47 17.28
CA ASN A 419 26.92 1.66 18.10
C ASN A 419 26.33 2.85 17.36
N ARG A 420 25.01 3.02 17.45
CA ARG A 420 24.31 4.19 16.94
C ARG A 420 24.48 5.37 17.90
N PRO A 421 24.80 6.57 17.44
CA PRO A 421 24.72 7.76 18.27
C PRO A 421 23.26 8.07 18.60
N THR A 422 22.91 8.13 19.86
CA THR A 422 21.69 8.75 20.35
C THR A 422 21.84 10.27 20.23
N GLY A 423 21.29 10.83 19.18
CA GLY A 423 21.25 12.28 18.98
C GLY A 423 20.41 12.59 17.74
N ASP A 424 19.52 13.56 17.85
CA ASP A 424 18.70 14.07 16.76
C ASP A 424 19.59 14.49 15.58
N VAL A 425 19.79 13.57 14.64
CA VAL A 425 20.39 13.88 13.35
C VAL A 425 19.27 14.48 12.51
N VAL A 426 19.15 15.80 12.57
CA VAL A 426 18.42 16.57 11.57
C VAL A 426 19.13 16.27 10.26
N ALA A 427 18.48 15.52 9.38
CA ALA A 427 18.96 15.32 8.01
C ALA A 427 19.23 16.70 7.41
N GLN A 428 20.50 16.99 7.12
CA GLN A 428 20.82 18.22 6.39
C GLN A 428 20.13 18.08 5.03
N PRO A 429 19.27 19.03 4.63
CA PRO A 429 18.69 18.98 3.31
C PRO A 429 19.82 18.94 2.30
N PHE A 430 19.71 18.04 1.32
CA PHE A 430 20.67 17.93 0.21
C PHE A 430 20.98 19.37 -0.27
N GLN A 431 22.24 19.78 -0.20
CA GLN A 431 22.61 21.11 -0.64
C GLN A 431 22.23 21.23 -2.12
N ASN A 432 21.26 22.11 -2.39
CA ASN A 432 20.72 22.45 -3.70
C ASN A 432 21.84 22.80 -4.68
N LEU A 433 22.32 21.81 -5.41
CA LEU A 433 22.97 22.04 -6.70
C LEU A 433 21.81 22.31 -7.68
N LYS A 434 21.49 23.59 -7.88
CA LYS A 434 20.48 24.01 -8.83
C LYS A 434 20.95 23.74 -10.25
N ALA A 435 20.54 22.61 -10.82
CA ALA A 435 20.51 22.50 -12.27
C ALA A 435 19.56 23.59 -12.79
N ALA A 436 19.90 24.19 -13.92
CA ALA A 436 19.04 25.18 -14.53
C ALA A 436 17.66 24.52 -14.86
N PRO A 437 16.55 25.18 -14.59
CA PRO A 437 15.24 24.68 -14.98
C PRO A 437 15.19 24.45 -16.48
N VAL A 438 14.56 23.36 -16.90
CA VAL A 438 14.31 23.05 -18.32
C VAL A 438 12.88 23.46 -18.66
N THR A 439 12.67 23.97 -19.85
CA THR A 439 11.35 24.44 -20.32
C THR A 439 10.86 23.57 -21.45
N MET A 440 9.58 23.18 -21.41
CA MET A 440 8.85 22.49 -22.46
C MET A 440 7.58 23.26 -22.79
N THR A 441 7.23 23.38 -24.06
CA THR A 441 5.95 23.97 -24.44
C THR A 441 4.87 22.89 -24.40
N PHE A 442 3.85 23.08 -23.58
CA PHE A 442 2.67 22.26 -23.51
C PHE A 442 1.68 22.71 -24.61
N ASN A 443 1.30 21.79 -25.50
CA ASN A 443 0.53 22.12 -26.69
C ASN A 443 -0.71 21.23 -26.93
N VAL A 444 -1.28 20.67 -25.86
CA VAL A 444 -2.55 19.92 -25.94
C VAL A 444 -3.70 20.92 -25.88
N PRO A 445 -4.57 21.03 -26.92
CA PRO A 445 -5.60 22.07 -26.93
C PRO A 445 -6.60 21.95 -25.79
N GLY A 446 -6.88 23.06 -25.13
CA GLY A 446 -7.89 23.14 -24.08
C GLY A 446 -7.49 24.00 -22.88
N LYS A 447 -8.38 23.98 -21.89
CA LYS A 447 -8.16 24.59 -20.58
C LYS A 447 -7.96 23.48 -19.57
N PHE A 448 -6.97 23.64 -18.71
CA PHE A 448 -6.58 22.66 -17.71
C PHE A 448 -6.46 23.33 -16.34
N LYS A 449 -6.86 22.60 -15.30
CA LYS A 449 -6.67 23.04 -13.93
C LYS A 449 -5.36 22.44 -13.41
N ASP A 450 -4.44 23.28 -12.94
CA ASP A 450 -3.30 22.83 -12.12
C ASP A 450 -3.84 22.37 -10.76
N VAL A 451 -3.67 21.11 -10.45
CA VAL A 451 -4.27 20.45 -9.28
C VAL A 451 -3.71 21.05 -7.98
N PHE A 452 -2.40 21.32 -7.94
CA PHE A 452 -1.72 21.81 -6.75
C PHE A 452 -1.80 23.33 -6.56
N LYS A 453 -1.79 24.07 -7.66
CA LYS A 453 -1.89 25.55 -7.61
C LYS A 453 -3.34 26.04 -7.67
N GLY A 454 -4.28 25.20 -8.09
CA GLY A 454 -5.68 25.56 -8.26
C GLY A 454 -5.95 26.53 -9.42
N THR A 455 -4.93 26.89 -10.21
CA THR A 455 -5.04 27.84 -11.32
C THR A 455 -5.49 27.16 -12.60
N VAL A 456 -6.23 27.86 -13.45
CA VAL A 456 -6.59 27.40 -14.79
C VAL A 456 -5.60 27.96 -15.80
N VAL A 457 -5.03 27.09 -16.61
CA VAL A 457 -4.11 27.41 -17.70
C VAL A 457 -4.74 27.05 -19.04
N GLU A 458 -4.49 27.84 -20.06
CA GLU A 458 -4.99 27.60 -21.42
C GLU A 458 -3.81 27.33 -22.36
N SER A 459 -3.86 26.20 -23.04
CA SER A 459 -2.81 25.79 -23.98
C SER A 459 -2.85 26.62 -25.28
N PRO A 460 -1.67 26.96 -25.90
CA PRO A 460 -0.32 26.53 -25.48
C PRO A 460 0.27 27.38 -24.33
N PHE A 461 1.07 26.78 -23.48
CA PHE A 461 1.84 27.46 -22.44
C PHE A 461 3.16 26.72 -22.15
N ASP A 462 4.12 27.44 -21.58
CA ASP A 462 5.41 26.87 -21.22
C ASP A 462 5.38 26.31 -19.80
N ILE A 463 5.96 25.13 -19.64
CA ILE A 463 6.18 24.46 -18.36
C ILE A 463 7.68 24.47 -18.10
N THR A 464 8.08 25.05 -16.97
CA THR A 464 9.47 25.10 -16.53
C THR A 464 9.59 24.40 -15.19
N LEU A 465 10.35 23.31 -15.12
CA LEU A 465 10.55 22.51 -13.90
C LEU A 465 12.03 22.36 -13.59
N ALA A 466 12.39 22.58 -12.34
CA ALA A 466 13.66 22.14 -11.80
C ALA A 466 13.64 20.62 -11.53
N PRO A 467 14.81 19.96 -11.37
CA PRO A 467 14.86 18.56 -10.93
C PRO A 467 14.06 18.33 -9.64
N GLY A 468 13.23 17.30 -9.63
CA GLY A 468 12.32 16.95 -8.55
C GLY A 468 10.95 17.67 -8.60
N GLU A 469 10.82 18.73 -9.42
CA GLU A 469 9.52 19.42 -9.57
C GLU A 469 8.60 18.68 -10.55
N PHE A 470 7.31 18.92 -10.36
CA PHE A 470 6.25 18.31 -11.16
C PHE A 470 5.08 19.30 -11.37
N ILE A 471 4.21 18.95 -12.29
CA ILE A 471 2.87 19.56 -12.47
C ILE A 471 1.86 18.44 -12.77
N VAL A 472 0.67 18.57 -12.17
CA VAL A 472 -0.47 17.70 -12.45
C VAL A 472 -1.63 18.55 -12.94
N LEU A 473 -2.13 18.23 -14.12
CA LEU A 473 -3.22 18.96 -14.74
C LEU A 473 -4.43 18.04 -14.91
N THR A 474 -5.63 18.59 -14.71
CA THR A 474 -6.90 17.91 -14.99
C THR A 474 -7.74 18.70 -15.98
N LYS A 475 -8.57 17.95 -16.75
CA LYS A 475 -9.53 18.52 -17.71
C LYS A 475 -10.92 18.10 -17.31
#